data_b1d39a1e3f485310b667309511ddcf4b
#
_entry.id   b1d39a1e3f485310b667309511ddcf4b
#
_cell.length_a   1.000
_cell.length_b   1.000
_cell.length_c   1.000
_cell.angle_alpha   90.00
_cell.angle_beta   90.00
_cell.angle_gamma   90.00
#
_symmetry.space_group_name_H-M   'P 1'
#
loop_
_entity.id
_entity.type
_entity.pdbx_description
1 polymer ?
#
loop_
_entity_poly.entity_id
_entity_poly.type
_entity_poly.pdbx_seq_one_letter_code
_entity_poly.pdbx_strand_id
1 'polypeptide(L)'
;MTTQIGSQEPVRPVVGLALGSGSARGWAHIGIIQALEEIGVQPQVVAGTSIGALVGGAYVTGTLNAFADWVESLTVKDVFGLLDISFSGGMVKGEKLFGFFQDHHE
;
A
#
# COMPACT_ATOMS: atom_id res chain seq x y z
N MET A 1 20.12 15.46 21.11
CA MET A 1 20.17 15.09 21.49
C MET A 1 20.16 14.24 22.05
N THR A 2 20.16 13.80 22.20
CA THR A 2 20.09 13.05 22.66
C THR A 2 20.42 12.46 23.41
N THR A 3 20.33 12.14 23.80
CA THR A 3 20.61 11.66 24.50
C THR A 3 20.65 10.44 24.87
N GLN A 4 21.14 9.75 24.58
CA GLN A 4 21.28 8.40 24.77
C GLN A 4 22.05 8.03 25.96
N ILE A 5 22.19 8.94 26.83
CA ILE A 5 22.92 8.72 28.02
C ILE A 5 22.24 7.64 28.77
N GLY A 6 22.89 6.62 29.10
CA GLY A 6 22.30 5.53 29.82
C GLY A 6 21.59 4.49 28.96
N SER A 7 21.40 4.80 27.71
CA SER A 7 20.76 3.84 26.82
C SER A 7 21.83 3.15 26.01
N GLN A 8 21.74 1.88 25.93
CA GLN A 8 22.68 1.13 25.16
C GLN A 8 22.16 0.80 23.80
N GLU A 9 20.92 1.11 23.53
CA GLU A 9 20.34 0.73 22.27
C GLU A 9 20.19 1.91 21.36
N PRO A 10 20.47 1.77 20.09
CA PRO A 10 20.29 2.87 19.17
C PRO A 10 18.82 3.23 19.07
N VAL A 11 18.55 4.49 18.90
CA VAL A 11 17.21 4.96 18.67
C VAL A 11 16.87 4.68 17.21
N ARG A 12 15.75 4.02 16.98
CA ARG A 12 15.31 3.76 15.63
C ARG A 12 14.23 4.75 15.27
N PRO A 13 14.40 5.46 14.19
CA PRO A 13 13.37 6.41 13.79
C PRO A 13 12.11 5.69 13.39
N VAL A 14 11.00 6.33 13.61
CA VAL A 14 9.71 5.86 13.09
C VAL A 14 9.64 6.34 11.66
N VAL A 15 9.46 5.41 10.75
CA VAL A 15 9.42 5.73 9.32
C VAL A 15 7.97 5.85 8.89
N GLY A 16 7.63 6.97 8.30
CA GLY A 16 6.32 7.17 7.71
C GLY A 16 6.42 7.05 6.20
N LEU A 17 5.37 6.58 5.60
CA LEU A 17 5.32 6.38 4.16
C LEU A 17 4.11 7.10 3.61
N ALA A 18 4.33 7.99 2.68
CA ALA A 18 3.25 8.71 2.03
C ALA A 18 3.15 8.23 0.59
N LEU A 19 2.02 7.62 0.26
CA LEU A 19 1.84 7.01 -1.05
C LEU A 19 0.86 7.86 -1.86
N GLY A 20 1.37 8.47 -2.89
CA GLY A 20 0.57 9.36 -3.72
C GLY A 20 -0.25 8.62 -4.74
N SER A 21 -1.02 9.39 -5.48
CA SER A 21 -1.79 8.85 -6.59
C SER A 21 -0.86 8.57 -7.76
N GLY A 22 -1.40 8.23 -8.86
CA GLY A 22 -0.61 7.98 -10.07
C GLY A 22 -1.28 6.99 -10.98
N SER A 23 -2.51 6.71 -10.75
CA SER A 23 -3.29 5.76 -11.55
C SER A 23 -2.52 4.43 -11.65
N ALA A 24 -2.43 3.88 -12.82
CA ALA A 24 -1.77 2.59 -12.99
C ALA A 24 -0.31 2.62 -12.57
N ARG A 25 0.33 3.78 -12.62
CA ARG A 25 1.72 3.88 -12.20
C ARG A 25 1.86 3.71 -10.70
N GLY A 26 0.77 3.90 -9.97
CA GLY A 26 0.77 3.73 -8.52
C GLY A 26 1.05 2.30 -8.10
N TRP A 27 0.91 1.34 -9.01
CA TRP A 27 1.27 -0.03 -8.65
C TRP A 27 2.76 -0.15 -8.33
N ALA A 28 3.57 0.80 -8.78
CA ALA A 28 4.99 0.83 -8.43
C ALA A 28 5.21 0.93 -6.92
N HIS A 29 4.23 1.46 -6.19
CA HIS A 29 4.32 1.54 -4.73
C HIS A 29 4.54 0.16 -4.12
N ILE A 30 3.97 -0.88 -4.73
CA ILE A 30 4.13 -2.24 -4.22
C ILE A 30 5.60 -2.64 -4.25
N GLY A 31 6.25 -2.41 -5.37
CA GLY A 31 7.67 -2.78 -5.50
C GLY A 31 8.56 -1.98 -4.56
N ILE A 32 8.22 -0.72 -4.36
CA ILE A 32 9.00 0.12 -3.45
C ILE A 32 8.88 -0.38 -2.02
N ILE A 33 7.67 -0.72 -1.59
CA ILE A 33 7.50 -1.24 -0.23
C ILE A 33 8.24 -2.57 -0.07
N GLN A 34 8.16 -3.42 -1.08
CA GLN A 34 8.86 -4.70 -1.03
C GLN A 34 10.37 -4.48 -0.93
N ALA A 35 10.90 -3.51 -1.66
CA ALA A 35 12.32 -3.20 -1.59
C ALA A 35 12.72 -2.66 -0.22
N LEU A 36 11.88 -1.84 0.38
CA LEU A 36 12.15 -1.34 1.72
C LEU A 36 12.20 -2.49 2.72
N GLU A 37 11.29 -3.42 2.59
CA GLU A 37 11.28 -4.58 3.48
C GLU A 37 12.55 -5.42 3.31
N GLU A 38 13.05 -5.53 2.09
CA GLU A 38 14.26 -6.29 1.86
C GLU A 38 15.47 -5.69 2.53
N ILE A 39 15.52 -4.39 2.67
CA ILE A 39 16.63 -3.75 3.33
C ILE A 39 16.35 -3.49 4.81
N GLY A 40 15.27 -4.05 5.32
CA GLY A 40 15.01 -3.99 6.75
C GLY A 40 14.29 -2.75 7.22
N VAL A 41 13.73 -1.96 6.31
CA VAL A 41 12.99 -0.77 6.69
C VAL A 41 11.52 -1.13 6.76
N GLN A 42 10.91 -0.92 7.91
CA GLN A 42 9.51 -1.24 8.10
C GLN A 42 8.74 0.04 8.43
N PRO A 43 8.05 0.61 7.46
CA PRO A 43 7.24 1.80 7.74
C PRO A 43 6.16 1.48 8.77
N GLN A 44 5.98 2.37 9.71
CA GLN A 44 5.03 2.18 10.79
C GLN A 44 3.81 3.07 10.67
N VAL A 45 3.91 4.12 9.87
CA VAL A 45 2.82 5.04 9.64
C VAL A 45 2.66 5.15 8.14
N VAL A 46 1.46 4.93 7.64
CA VAL A 46 1.23 4.96 6.20
C VAL A 46 0.05 5.88 5.90
N ALA A 47 0.25 6.77 4.98
CA ALA A 47 -0.81 7.64 4.47
C ALA A 47 -0.86 7.47 2.96
N GLY A 48 -2.03 7.44 2.40
CA GLY A 48 -2.14 7.24 0.96
C GLY A 48 -3.37 7.90 0.38
N THR A 49 -3.28 8.24 -0.90
CA THR A 49 -4.41 8.78 -1.64
C THR A 49 -4.60 7.97 -2.91
N SER A 50 -5.83 7.74 -3.27
CA SER A 50 -6.21 7.02 -4.49
C SER A 50 -5.53 5.66 -4.50
N ILE A 51 -4.80 5.34 -5.57
CA ILE A 51 -4.10 4.08 -5.66
C ILE A 51 -3.14 3.87 -4.49
N GLY A 52 -2.57 4.94 -3.98
CA GLY A 52 -1.71 4.86 -2.80
C GLY A 52 -2.44 4.40 -1.57
N ALA A 53 -3.72 4.74 -1.45
CA ALA A 53 -4.52 4.28 -0.33
C ALA A 53 -4.78 2.78 -0.44
N LEU A 54 -4.96 2.28 -1.64
CA LEU A 54 -5.18 0.85 -1.84
C LEU A 54 -3.93 0.05 -1.50
N VAL A 55 -2.80 0.49 -1.98
CA VAL A 55 -1.53 -0.18 -1.71
C VAL A 55 -1.21 -0.08 -0.23
N GLY A 56 -1.40 1.10 0.35
CA GLY A 56 -1.16 1.30 1.78
C GLY A 56 -2.05 0.43 2.63
N GLY A 57 -3.32 0.31 2.25
CA GLY A 57 -4.25 -0.53 2.96
C GLY A 57 -3.83 -2.00 2.91
N ALA A 58 -3.37 -2.46 1.76
CA ALA A 58 -2.88 -3.82 1.64
C ALA A 58 -1.64 -4.04 2.51
N TYR A 59 -0.77 -3.04 2.56
CA TYR A 59 0.43 -3.15 3.36
C TYR A 59 0.11 -3.25 4.85
N VAL A 60 -0.72 -2.35 5.35
CA VAL A 60 -0.99 -2.33 6.79
C VAL A 60 -1.83 -3.50 7.26
N THR A 61 -2.57 -4.13 6.37
CA THR A 61 -3.35 -5.31 6.75
C THR A 61 -2.57 -6.60 6.54
N GLY A 62 -1.32 -6.50 6.11
CA GLY A 62 -0.49 -7.68 5.94
C GLY A 62 -0.79 -8.49 4.70
N THR A 63 -1.47 -7.88 3.72
CA THR A 63 -1.88 -8.60 2.52
C THR A 63 -1.18 -8.10 1.26
N LEU A 64 -0.06 -7.40 1.40
CA LEU A 64 0.57 -6.78 0.25
C LEU A 64 0.96 -7.78 -0.83
N ASN A 65 1.52 -8.92 -0.45
CA ASN A 65 1.95 -9.89 -1.45
C ASN A 65 0.77 -10.52 -2.17
N ALA A 66 -0.31 -10.81 -1.44
CA ALA A 66 -1.52 -11.33 -2.06
C ALA A 66 -2.13 -10.28 -2.98
N PHE A 67 -2.08 -9.02 -2.56
CA PHE A 67 -2.58 -7.92 -3.38
C PHE A 67 -1.74 -7.78 -4.65
N ALA A 68 -0.42 -7.92 -4.53
CA ALA A 68 0.46 -7.85 -5.68
C ALA A 68 0.14 -8.96 -6.68
N ASP A 69 -0.07 -10.16 -6.19
CA ASP A 69 -0.42 -11.27 -7.07
C ASP A 69 -1.75 -11.04 -7.76
N TRP A 70 -2.70 -10.49 -7.04
CA TRP A 70 -3.99 -10.19 -7.62
C TRP A 70 -3.88 -9.13 -8.71
N VAL A 71 -3.08 -8.08 -8.45
CA VAL A 71 -2.88 -7.02 -9.43
C VAL A 71 -2.23 -7.57 -10.70
N GLU A 72 -1.30 -8.48 -10.55
CA GLU A 72 -0.64 -9.06 -11.72
C GLU A 72 -1.58 -9.91 -12.54
N SER A 73 -2.64 -10.41 -11.93
CA SER A 73 -3.62 -11.20 -12.65
C SER A 73 -4.61 -10.36 -13.43
N LEU A 74 -4.62 -9.05 -13.22
CA LEU A 74 -5.59 -8.18 -13.87
C LEU A 74 -5.18 -7.91 -15.30
N THR A 75 -6.16 -7.83 -16.17
CA THR A 75 -5.90 -7.40 -17.53
C THR A 75 -5.86 -5.88 -17.55
N VAL A 76 -5.34 -5.31 -18.60
CA VAL A 76 -5.32 -3.87 -18.78
C VAL A 76 -6.73 -3.31 -18.69
N LYS A 77 -7.69 -4.04 -19.25
CA LYS A 77 -9.08 -3.61 -19.24
C LYS A 77 -9.61 -3.55 -17.81
N ASP A 78 -9.27 -4.54 -17.00
CA ASP A 78 -9.70 -4.56 -15.60
C ASP A 78 -9.12 -3.38 -14.83
N VAL A 79 -7.86 -3.07 -15.08
CA VAL A 79 -7.20 -1.96 -14.41
C VAL A 79 -7.88 -0.65 -14.77
N PHE A 80 -8.14 -0.43 -16.05
CA PHE A 80 -8.83 0.79 -16.45
C PHE A 80 -10.23 0.86 -15.86
N GLY A 81 -10.92 -0.27 -15.77
CA GLY A 81 -12.24 -0.29 -15.16
C GLY A 81 -12.21 0.12 -13.70
N LEU A 82 -11.24 -0.36 -12.96
CA LEU A 82 -11.12 -0.01 -11.56
C LEU A 82 -10.79 1.46 -11.38
N LEU A 83 -9.90 1.98 -12.21
CA LEU A 83 -9.50 3.36 -12.11
C LEU A 83 -10.60 4.32 -12.52
N ASP A 84 -11.36 3.96 -13.55
CA ASP A 84 -12.49 4.77 -13.97
C ASP A 84 -13.51 4.91 -12.87
N ILE A 85 -13.76 3.87 -12.15
CA ILE A 85 -14.67 3.92 -11.04
C ILE A 85 -14.18 4.90 -9.99
N SER A 86 -12.89 4.89 -9.73
CA SER A 86 -12.31 5.81 -8.76
C SER A 86 -12.48 7.25 -9.18
N PHE A 87 -12.33 7.52 -10.46
CA PHE A 87 -12.44 8.89 -10.92
C PHE A 87 -13.85 9.36 -11.11
N SER A 88 -14.81 8.51 -11.27
CA SER A 88 -16.16 8.92 -11.49
C SER A 88 -16.90 9.13 -10.22
N GLY A 89 -16.26 9.43 -9.23
CA GLY A 89 -16.89 9.79 -8.05
C GLY A 89 -17.30 8.74 -7.24
N GLY A 90 -16.78 7.80 -7.51
CA GLY A 90 -17.25 6.91 -7.12
C GLY A 90 -17.14 6.08 -6.03
N MET A 91 -17.88 6.03 -5.35
CA MET A 91 -18.05 5.08 -4.43
C MET A 91 -18.54 3.85 -4.93
N VAL A 92 -18.84 3.85 -6.16
CA VAL A 92 -19.48 2.85 -6.73
C VAL A 92 -18.67 1.73 -6.98
N LYS A 93 -19.01 0.60 -6.89
CA LYS A 93 -18.47 -0.51 -7.39
C LYS A 93 -17.12 -0.85 -6.95
N GLY A 94 -16.75 -0.45 -5.79
CA GLY A 94 -15.61 -0.99 -5.13
C GLY A 94 -15.79 -2.43 -4.76
N GLU A 95 -16.84 -3.06 -5.26
CA GLU A 95 -17.18 -4.40 -4.86
C GLU A 95 -16.09 -5.40 -5.10
N LYS A 96 -15.41 -5.30 -6.23
CA LYS A 96 -14.34 -6.22 -6.49
C LYS A 96 -13.19 -6.05 -5.53
N LEU A 97 -12.86 -4.82 -5.25
CA LEU A 97 -11.79 -4.51 -4.36
C LEU A 97 -12.16 -4.84 -2.93
N PHE A 98 -13.36 -4.50 -2.55
CA PHE A 98 -13.86 -4.77 -1.24
C PHE A 98 -13.91 -6.28 -1.03
N GLY A 99 -14.30 -7.01 -2.05
CA GLY A 99 -14.30 -8.45 -2.01
C GLY A 99 -12.91 -9.02 -1.79
N PHE A 100 -11.90 -8.44 -2.44
CA PHE A 100 -10.54 -8.86 -2.22
C PHE A 100 -10.15 -8.73 -0.75
N PHE A 101 -10.43 -7.57 -0.16
CA PHE A 101 -10.04 -7.34 1.23
C PHE A 101 -10.82 -8.21 2.19
N GLN A 102 -12.07 -8.52 1.88
CA GLN A 102 -12.82 -9.41 2.72
C GLN A 102 -12.28 -10.83 2.68
N ASP A 103 -11.88 -11.28 1.51
CA ASP A 103 -11.39 -12.64 1.35
C ASP A 103 -10.02 -12.83 1.97
N HIS A 104 -9.22 -11.79 2.04
CA HIS A 104 -7.85 -11.88 2.54
C HIS A 104 -7.66 -11.29 3.92
N HIS A 105 -8.73 -10.77 4.50
CA HIS A 105 -8.67 -10.18 5.80
C HIS A 105 -8.86 -11.27 6.81
N GLU A 106 -7.92 -11.49 7.54
CA GLU A 106 -8.08 -12.48 8.54
C GLU A 106 -7.48 -12.03 9.80
#